data_9d4515c029ff357a9980866b20d8e6f7
#
_entry.id   9d4515c029ff357a9980866b20d8e6f7
#
_cell.length_a   1.000
_cell.length_b   1.000
_cell.length_c   1.000
_cell.angle_alpha   90.00
_cell.angle_beta   90.00
_cell.angle_gamma   90.00
#
_symmetry.space_group_name_H-M   'P 1'
#
loop_
_entity.id
_entity.type
_entity.pdbx_description
1 polymer ?
#
loop_
_entity_poly.entity_id
_entity_poly.type
_entity_poly.pdbx_seq_one_letter_code
_entity_poly.pdbx_strand_id
1 'polypeptide(L)'
;MDGLILGLDLCDGYTQLSCWGREENWTLPTAVCRQKDGGWLIGETAYATALAGEGSVTDKLIRLVLQDGSDTIYGVKYRAVDLLKCFLEQDATKCQHLI
;
A
#
# COMPACT_ATOMS: atom_id res chain seq x y z
N MET A 1 -11.06 21.19 -13.54
CA MET A 1 -10.29 21.33 -12.32
C MET A 1 -8.83 21.07 -12.60
N ASP A 2 -8.01 21.94 -12.15
CA ASP A 2 -6.62 21.96 -12.56
C ASP A 2 -5.73 21.15 -11.65
N GLY A 3 -6.14 19.97 -11.37
CA GLY A 3 -5.33 19.10 -10.58
C GLY A 3 -5.85 18.90 -9.17
N LEU A 4 -5.44 17.82 -8.62
CA LEU A 4 -5.78 17.40 -7.28
C LEU A 4 -4.52 17.50 -6.43
N ILE A 5 -4.61 18.27 -5.35
CA ILE A 5 -3.50 18.37 -4.41
C ILE A 5 -3.72 17.36 -3.30
N LEU A 6 -2.83 16.39 -3.22
CA LEU A 6 -2.87 15.35 -2.20
C LEU A 6 -1.70 15.53 -1.25
N GLY A 7 -1.98 15.39 0.04
CA GLY A 7 -0.97 15.26 1.06
C GLY A 7 -0.74 13.78 1.37
N LEU A 8 0.50 13.38 1.46
CA LEU A 8 0.86 12.01 1.77
C LEU A 8 1.80 11.98 2.95
N ASP A 9 1.39 11.30 4.01
CA ASP A 9 2.23 11.04 5.18
C ASP A 9 2.51 9.54 5.22
N LEU A 10 3.71 9.17 4.84
CA LEU A 10 4.11 7.79 4.63
C LEU A 10 4.95 7.27 5.79
N CYS A 11 4.39 6.34 6.54
CA CYS A 11 5.06 5.72 7.68
C CYS A 11 4.97 4.20 7.59
N ASP A 12 5.85 3.50 8.30
CA ASP A 12 5.90 2.02 8.26
C ASP A 12 4.61 1.37 8.77
N GLY A 13 3.99 1.95 9.79
CA GLY A 13 2.75 1.39 10.33
C GLY A 13 1.53 1.78 9.52
N TYR A 14 1.37 3.06 9.30
CA TYR A 14 0.21 3.61 8.61
C TYR A 14 0.62 4.70 7.63
N THR A 15 -0.12 4.77 6.54
CA THR A 15 0.00 5.86 5.57
C THR A 15 -1.27 6.69 5.63
N GLN A 16 -1.13 8.00 5.73
CA GLN A 16 -2.25 8.93 5.70
C GLN A 16 -2.25 9.69 4.40
N LEU A 17 -3.39 9.68 3.72
CA LEU A 17 -3.62 10.42 2.49
C LEU A 17 -4.68 11.46 2.75
N SER A 18 -4.38 12.73 2.42
CA SER A 18 -5.31 13.84 2.56
C SER A 18 -5.50 14.54 1.24
N CYS A 19 -6.66 15.16 1.06
CA CYS A 19 -6.99 15.88 -0.14
C CYS A 19 -7.16 17.36 0.20
N TRP A 20 -6.47 18.23 -0.52
CA TRP A 20 -6.56 19.66 -0.31
C TRP A 20 -7.99 20.16 -0.51
N GLY A 21 -8.46 20.98 0.42
CA GLY A 21 -9.81 21.52 0.36
C GLY A 21 -10.88 20.59 0.92
N ARG A 22 -10.50 19.43 1.40
CA ARG A 22 -11.40 18.48 2.04
C ARG A 22 -10.93 18.17 3.46
N GLU A 23 -11.87 17.96 4.36
CA GLU A 23 -11.56 17.58 5.74
C GLU A 23 -11.30 16.09 5.87
N GLU A 24 -11.59 15.32 4.83
CA GLU A 24 -11.49 13.88 4.86
C GLU A 24 -10.05 13.42 4.65
N ASN A 25 -9.63 12.51 5.50
CA ASN A 25 -8.35 11.86 5.41
C ASN A 25 -8.56 10.35 5.34
N TRP A 26 -7.66 9.69 4.63
CA TRP A 26 -7.66 8.23 4.57
C TRP A 26 -6.39 7.73 5.21
N THR A 27 -6.55 6.88 6.22
CA THR A 27 -5.44 6.24 6.90
C THR A 27 -5.57 4.75 6.73
N LEU A 28 -4.51 4.12 6.27
CA LEU A 28 -4.50 2.67 6.07
C LEU A 28 -3.12 2.10 6.44
N PRO A 29 -3.06 0.83 6.85
CA PRO A 29 -1.77 0.19 7.09
C PRO A 29 -0.89 0.20 5.84
N THR A 30 0.39 0.46 6.01
CA THR A 30 1.37 0.48 4.93
C THR A 30 1.81 -0.97 4.64
N ALA A 31 0.95 -1.68 3.95
CA ALA A 31 1.13 -3.11 3.69
C ALA A 31 0.56 -3.48 2.33
N VAL A 32 1.17 -4.46 1.69
CA VAL A 32 0.68 -5.05 0.44
C VAL A 32 0.51 -6.56 0.66
N CYS A 33 -0.45 -7.14 -0.04
CA CYS A 33 -0.68 -8.57 -0.03
C CYS A 33 -0.72 -9.08 -1.46
N ARG A 34 0.08 -10.10 -1.73
CA ARG A 34 -0.02 -10.86 -2.98
C ARG A 34 -1.04 -11.96 -2.76
N GLN A 35 -2.15 -11.91 -3.48
CA GLN A 35 -3.17 -12.94 -3.41
C GLN A 35 -2.70 -14.20 -4.13
N LYS A 36 -3.19 -15.34 -3.69
CA LYS A 36 -2.89 -16.62 -4.34
C LYS A 36 -3.32 -16.65 -5.80
N ASP A 37 -4.38 -15.91 -6.12
CA ASP A 37 -4.89 -15.83 -7.50
C ASP A 37 -4.11 -14.85 -8.38
N GLY A 38 -3.12 -14.14 -7.82
CA GLY A 38 -2.27 -13.22 -8.54
C GLY A 38 -2.61 -11.74 -8.38
N GLY A 39 -3.63 -11.40 -7.63
CA GLY A 39 -3.99 -10.01 -7.37
C GLY A 39 -3.15 -9.38 -6.27
N TRP A 40 -3.27 -8.07 -6.14
CA TRP A 40 -2.63 -7.29 -5.09
C TRP A 40 -3.69 -6.53 -4.28
N LEU A 41 -3.53 -6.55 -2.97
CA LEU A 41 -4.35 -5.78 -2.04
C LEU A 41 -3.46 -4.93 -1.14
N ILE A 42 -4.02 -3.85 -0.60
CA ILE A 42 -3.28 -2.97 0.31
C ILE A 42 -4.08 -2.71 1.57
N GLY A 43 -3.39 -2.24 2.61
CA GLY A 43 -4.01 -1.80 3.83
C GLY A 43 -4.62 -2.92 4.64
N GLU A 44 -5.77 -2.68 5.22
CA GLU A 44 -6.42 -3.65 6.11
C GLU A 44 -6.87 -4.91 5.37
N THR A 45 -7.28 -4.77 4.11
CA THR A 45 -7.64 -5.93 3.29
C THR A 45 -6.44 -6.84 3.05
N ALA A 46 -5.23 -6.28 3.00
CA ALA A 46 -4.01 -7.07 2.89
C ALA A 46 -3.85 -8.01 4.09
N TYR A 47 -4.01 -7.49 5.30
CA TYR A 47 -3.91 -8.28 6.51
C TYR A 47 -5.05 -9.30 6.64
N ALA A 48 -6.27 -8.89 6.32
CA ALA A 48 -7.42 -9.78 6.39
C ALA A 48 -7.26 -10.97 5.45
N THR A 49 -6.78 -10.72 4.24
CA THR A 49 -6.57 -11.78 3.24
C THR A 49 -5.47 -12.75 3.70
N ALA A 50 -4.40 -12.24 4.29
CA ALA A 50 -3.33 -13.08 4.81
C ALA A 50 -3.81 -13.93 5.99
N LEU A 51 -4.61 -13.35 6.89
CA LEU A 51 -5.19 -14.09 8.01
C LEU A 51 -6.13 -15.20 7.55
N ALA A 52 -6.82 -15.00 6.44
CA ALA A 52 -7.70 -16.02 5.86
C ALA A 52 -6.92 -17.11 5.10
N GLY A 53 -5.60 -16.97 4.97
CA GLY A 53 -4.78 -17.94 4.24
C GLY A 53 -4.84 -17.79 2.73
N GLU A 54 -5.36 -16.67 2.24
CA GLU A 54 -5.57 -16.44 0.80
C GLU A 54 -4.51 -15.55 0.16
N GLY A 55 -3.48 -15.18 0.90
CA GLY A 55 -2.42 -14.34 0.41
C GLY A 55 -1.25 -14.23 1.37
N SER A 56 -0.20 -13.55 0.93
CA SER A 56 0.98 -13.25 1.74
C SER A 56 1.16 -11.75 1.86
N VAL A 57 1.22 -11.25 3.09
CA VAL A 57 1.35 -9.82 3.36
C VAL A 57 2.81 -9.45 3.58
N THR A 58 3.21 -8.30 3.02
CA THR A 58 4.50 -7.66 3.28
C THR A 58 4.22 -6.28 3.85
N ASP A 59 4.72 -6.03 5.03
CA ASP A 59 4.61 -4.74 5.71
C ASP A 59 6.00 -4.14 5.94
N LYS A 60 6.04 -3.01 6.66
CA LYS A 60 7.30 -2.30 6.94
C LYS A 60 8.04 -1.93 5.66
N LEU A 61 7.27 -1.52 4.66
CA LEU A 61 7.80 -1.24 3.30
C LEU A 61 8.84 -0.13 3.31
N ILE A 62 8.65 0.91 4.14
CA ILE A 62 9.60 2.02 4.21
C ILE A 62 10.95 1.54 4.73
N ARG A 63 10.94 0.74 5.78
CA ARG A 63 12.16 0.16 6.34
C ARG A 63 12.89 -0.70 5.31
N LEU A 64 12.15 -1.54 4.58
CA LEU A 64 12.72 -2.38 3.54
C LEU A 64 13.34 -1.57 2.42
N VAL A 65 12.66 -0.49 1.99
CA VAL A 65 13.20 0.40 0.94
C VAL A 65 14.50 1.05 1.41
N LEU A 66 14.53 1.54 2.65
CA LEU A 66 15.73 2.19 3.20
C LEU A 66 16.91 1.23 3.32
N GLN A 67 16.65 -0.06 3.45
CA GLN A 67 17.68 -1.10 3.50
C GLN A 67 18.01 -1.68 2.12
N ASP A 68 17.40 -1.15 1.05
CA ASP A 68 17.47 -1.71 -0.29
C ASP A 68 17.11 -3.19 -0.30
N GLY A 69 16.07 -3.52 0.47
CA GLY A 69 15.65 -4.88 0.69
C GLY A 69 14.69 -5.42 -0.36
N SER A 70 14.32 -6.66 -0.16
CA SER A 70 13.36 -7.36 -1.01
C SER A 70 12.61 -8.38 -0.19
N ASP A 71 11.50 -8.87 -0.74
CA ASP A 71 10.74 -9.96 -0.14
C ASP A 71 10.42 -11.00 -1.22
N THR A 72 10.48 -12.25 -0.84
CA THR A 72 10.14 -13.35 -1.74
C THR A 72 8.73 -13.83 -1.42
N ILE A 73 7.84 -13.70 -2.40
CA ILE A 73 6.43 -14.04 -2.23
C ILE A 73 6.07 -15.07 -3.28
N TYR A 74 5.62 -16.23 -2.83
CA TYR A 74 5.27 -17.37 -3.72
C TYR A 74 6.37 -17.67 -4.74
N GLY A 75 7.63 -17.70 -4.26
CA GLY A 75 8.77 -18.03 -5.09
C GLY A 75 9.29 -16.91 -5.99
N VAL A 76 8.68 -15.74 -5.96
CA VAL A 76 9.10 -14.60 -6.77
C VAL A 76 9.69 -13.53 -5.86
N LYS A 77 10.87 -13.05 -6.22
CA LYS A 77 11.54 -11.98 -5.46
C LYS A 77 11.07 -10.62 -5.95
N TYR A 78 10.56 -9.82 -5.02
CA TYR A 78 10.12 -8.45 -5.29
C TYR A 78 11.02 -7.48 -4.55
N ARG A 79 11.51 -6.46 -5.22
CA ARG A 79 12.24 -5.38 -4.57
C ARG A 79 11.27 -4.54 -3.74
N ALA A 80 11.73 -4.08 -2.57
CA ALA A 80 10.89 -3.27 -1.69
C ALA A 80 10.35 -2.02 -2.40
N VAL A 81 11.16 -1.38 -3.25
CA VAL A 81 10.75 -0.19 -3.99
C VAL A 81 9.56 -0.50 -4.92
N ASP A 82 9.53 -1.68 -5.52
CA ASP A 82 8.44 -2.07 -6.40
C ASP A 82 7.16 -2.35 -5.61
N LEU A 83 7.29 -2.93 -4.43
CA LEU A 83 6.15 -3.16 -3.53
C LEU A 83 5.57 -1.84 -3.02
N LEU A 84 6.44 -0.90 -2.66
CA LEU A 84 6.01 0.42 -2.23
C LEU A 84 5.30 1.16 -3.36
N LYS A 85 5.82 1.06 -4.58
CA LYS A 85 5.19 1.65 -5.76
C LYS A 85 3.79 1.08 -5.97
N CYS A 86 3.63 -0.23 -5.84
CA CYS A 86 2.33 -0.88 -5.94
C CYS A 86 1.36 -0.34 -4.87
N PHE A 87 1.83 -0.20 -3.63
CA PHE A 87 1.03 0.36 -2.55
C PHE A 87 0.57 1.79 -2.88
N LEU A 88 1.49 2.64 -3.31
CA LEU A 88 1.17 4.03 -3.59
C LEU A 88 0.21 4.19 -4.77
N GLU A 89 0.36 3.38 -5.81
CA GLU A 89 -0.53 3.41 -6.96
C GLU A 89 -1.96 3.03 -6.58
N GLN A 90 -2.13 2.01 -5.75
CA GLN A 90 -3.46 1.59 -5.31
C GLN A 90 -4.07 2.57 -4.32
N ASP A 91 -3.26 3.17 -3.45
CA ASP A 91 -3.72 4.18 -2.50
C ASP A 91 -4.24 5.41 -3.24
N ALA A 92 -3.51 5.89 -4.25
CA ALA A 92 -3.93 7.01 -5.08
C ALA A 92 -5.22 6.69 -5.85
N THR A 93 -5.36 5.48 -6.36
CA THR A 93 -6.57 5.04 -7.06
C THR A 93 -7.78 5.05 -6.13
N LYS A 94 -7.62 4.59 -4.89
CA LYS A 94 -8.71 4.64 -3.90
C LYS A 94 -9.14 6.07 -3.62
N CYS A 95 -8.19 6.99 -3.52
CA CYS A 95 -8.49 8.39 -3.30
C CYS A 95 -9.30 8.96 -4.46
N GLN A 96 -8.98 8.62 -5.70
CA GLN A 96 -9.70 9.09 -6.88
C GLN A 96 -11.15 8.66 -6.88
N HIS A 97 -11.47 7.50 -6.34
CA HIS A 97 -12.85 7.02 -6.26
C HIS A 97 -13.72 7.83 -5.30
N LEU A 98 -13.12 8.60 -4.42
CA LEU A 98 -13.82 9.40 -3.42
C LEU A 98 -14.05 10.84 -3.87
N ILE A 99 -13.61 11.16 -5.06
CA ILE A 99 -13.75 12.49 -5.66
C ILE A 99 -14.82 12.41 -6.77
#